data_e0422107aa2bfebfe2a812540ffec75e
#
_entry.id   e0422107aa2bfebfe2a812540ffec75e
#
_cell.length_a   1.000
_cell.length_b   1.000
_cell.length_c   1.000
_cell.angle_alpha   90.00
_cell.angle_beta   90.00
_cell.angle_gamma   90.00
#
_symmetry.space_group_name_H-M   'P 1'
#
loop_
_entity.id
_entity.type
_entity.pdbx_description
1 polymer ?
#
loop_
_entity_poly.entity_id
_entity_poly.type
_entity_poly.pdbx_seq_one_letter_code
_entity_poly.pdbx_strand_id
1 'polypeptide(L)'
;MSSNDQREIDEVTGTDTTGHDWDGIKELNNPLPRWWLWSFYITIVWGIAYTIAYPAWPMVSSATAGMLGYSTRAEVAQDIARFEDANAEISAQLASADLSTLTENEELSRFATSAGGAVFRNNCSQCHGSGAAGFTGYPNLLDDDWLWGGDFENIEYTIRHGIRNEEDWDARYSEMTAYDDIFSNEEVDQVVQYVRLISGQEHDATMAEAGTEIF
;
A
#
# COMPACT_ATOMS: atom_id res chain seq x y z
N MET A 1 -22.39 18.66 -54.95
CA MET A 1 -22.30 17.23 -55.23
C MET A 1 -23.51 16.61 -54.58
N SER A 2 -24.47 16.17 -55.41
CA SER A 2 -25.75 15.61 -54.96
C SER A 2 -25.49 14.20 -54.46
N SER A 3 -25.54 13.98 -53.17
CA SER A 3 -25.59 12.63 -52.61
C SER A 3 -26.97 12.07 -52.97
N ASN A 4 -26.95 11.08 -53.84
CA ASN A 4 -28.13 10.31 -54.19
C ASN A 4 -28.54 9.52 -52.93
N ASP A 5 -29.49 10.09 -52.18
CA ASP A 5 -30.05 9.48 -50.96
C ASP A 5 -30.99 8.34 -51.37
N GLN A 6 -30.42 7.27 -51.93
CA GLN A 6 -31.14 6.04 -52.21
C GLN A 6 -31.23 5.23 -50.92
N ARG A 7 -32.24 5.53 -50.09
CA ARG A 7 -32.63 4.69 -48.98
C ARG A 7 -33.05 3.33 -49.52
N GLU A 8 -32.23 2.36 -49.28
CA GLU A 8 -32.50 0.96 -49.61
C GLU A 8 -33.47 0.38 -48.58
N ILE A 9 -34.46 -0.35 -49.04
CA ILE A 9 -35.39 -1.07 -48.16
C ILE A 9 -34.76 -2.42 -47.86
N ASP A 10 -34.59 -2.75 -46.56
CA ASP A 10 -34.14 -4.07 -46.17
C ASP A 10 -35.20 -5.13 -46.50
N GLU A 11 -34.83 -6.12 -47.29
CA GLU A 11 -35.73 -7.15 -47.80
C GLU A 11 -36.36 -8.03 -46.72
N VAL A 12 -35.67 -8.19 -45.56
CA VAL A 12 -36.11 -9.06 -44.47
C VAL A 12 -37.13 -8.35 -43.57
N THR A 13 -36.88 -7.09 -43.21
CA THR A 13 -37.73 -6.34 -42.28
C THR A 13 -38.73 -5.41 -42.98
N GLY A 14 -38.56 -5.11 -44.28
CA GLY A 14 -39.36 -4.18 -45.04
C GLY A 14 -39.18 -2.72 -44.59
N THR A 15 -38.17 -2.42 -43.80
CA THR A 15 -37.85 -1.09 -43.25
C THR A 15 -36.79 -0.43 -44.12
N ASP A 16 -36.88 0.88 -44.31
CA ASP A 16 -35.84 1.67 -45.01
C ASP A 16 -34.57 1.74 -44.16
N THR A 17 -33.42 1.76 -44.81
CA THR A 17 -32.13 1.94 -44.12
C THR A 17 -31.79 3.41 -43.97
N THR A 18 -30.83 3.74 -43.06
CA THR A 18 -30.31 5.11 -42.92
C THR A 18 -29.43 5.54 -44.10
N GLY A 19 -29.04 4.58 -44.98
CA GLY A 19 -28.12 4.80 -46.08
C GLY A 19 -26.65 4.64 -45.73
N HIS A 20 -26.33 4.36 -44.46
CA HIS A 20 -24.98 4.06 -44.03
C HIS A 20 -24.70 2.55 -44.09
N ASP A 21 -23.51 2.22 -44.54
CA ASP A 21 -22.98 0.85 -44.58
C ASP A 21 -21.68 0.83 -43.81
N TRP A 22 -21.63 -0.04 -42.77
CA TRP A 22 -20.48 -0.24 -41.92
C TRP A 22 -19.94 -1.67 -42.12
N ASP A 23 -19.03 -1.83 -43.08
CA ASP A 23 -18.47 -3.13 -43.44
C ASP A 23 -19.52 -4.20 -43.81
N GLY A 24 -20.56 -3.81 -44.53
CA GLY A 24 -21.66 -4.70 -44.93
C GLY A 24 -22.83 -4.75 -43.95
N ILE A 25 -22.76 -4.05 -42.84
CA ILE A 25 -23.84 -3.93 -41.84
C ILE A 25 -24.60 -2.63 -42.14
N LYS A 26 -25.87 -2.74 -42.44
CA LYS A 26 -26.74 -1.59 -42.70
C LYS A 26 -27.65 -1.31 -41.51
N GLU A 27 -27.82 -0.03 -41.20
CA GLU A 27 -28.67 0.42 -40.09
C GLU A 27 -30.10 0.58 -40.60
N LEU A 28 -31.06 0.00 -39.89
CA LEU A 28 -32.49 0.22 -40.17
C LEU A 28 -32.95 1.57 -39.60
N ASN A 29 -33.70 2.33 -40.39
CA ASN A 29 -34.22 3.63 -40.00
C ASN A 29 -35.49 3.49 -39.13
N ASN A 30 -35.36 2.81 -37.98
CA ASN A 30 -36.44 2.63 -37.03
C ASN A 30 -36.49 3.78 -36.02
N PRO A 31 -37.64 4.38 -35.74
CA PRO A 31 -37.75 5.36 -34.67
C PRO A 31 -37.46 4.70 -33.31
N LEU A 32 -36.72 5.41 -32.46
CA LEU A 32 -36.43 4.94 -31.11
C LEU A 32 -37.72 4.72 -30.32
N PRO A 33 -37.83 3.65 -29.51
CA PRO A 33 -38.97 3.42 -28.65
C PRO A 33 -39.23 4.61 -27.72
N ARG A 34 -40.47 5.00 -27.50
CA ARG A 34 -40.81 6.17 -26.68
C ARG A 34 -40.32 6.05 -25.23
N TRP A 35 -40.41 4.86 -24.64
CA TRP A 35 -39.92 4.63 -23.29
C TRP A 35 -38.41 4.89 -23.19
N TRP A 36 -37.66 4.51 -24.23
CA TRP A 36 -36.20 4.73 -24.28
C TRP A 36 -35.89 6.23 -24.36
N LEU A 37 -36.58 6.98 -25.22
CA LEU A 37 -36.42 8.43 -25.34
C LEU A 37 -36.73 9.14 -24.01
N TRP A 38 -37.80 8.76 -23.33
CA TRP A 38 -38.12 9.34 -22.02
C TRP A 38 -37.07 9.02 -20.98
N SER A 39 -36.58 7.79 -20.92
CA SER A 39 -35.48 7.42 -20.03
C SER A 39 -34.24 8.26 -20.31
N PHE A 40 -33.90 8.43 -21.58
CA PHE A 40 -32.75 9.25 -21.99
C PHE A 40 -32.87 10.71 -21.55
N TYR A 41 -34.03 11.34 -21.78
CA TYR A 41 -34.26 12.71 -21.34
C TYR A 41 -34.24 12.85 -19.82
N ILE A 42 -34.79 11.90 -19.09
CA ILE A 42 -34.74 11.86 -17.62
C ILE A 42 -33.30 11.81 -17.15
N THR A 43 -32.45 10.98 -17.75
CA THR A 43 -31.03 10.91 -17.36
C THR A 43 -30.26 12.20 -17.65
N ILE A 44 -30.59 12.89 -18.74
CA ILE A 44 -30.00 14.22 -19.04
C ILE A 44 -30.41 15.24 -17.97
N VAL A 45 -31.69 15.34 -17.66
CA VAL A 45 -32.21 16.28 -16.64
C VAL A 45 -31.59 15.95 -15.27
N TRP A 46 -31.53 14.66 -14.93
CA TRP A 46 -30.89 14.21 -13.69
C TRP A 46 -29.39 14.56 -13.65
N GLY A 47 -28.66 14.33 -14.77
CA GLY A 47 -27.25 14.66 -14.87
C GLY A 47 -26.99 16.17 -14.69
N ILE A 48 -27.80 17.03 -15.31
CA ILE A 48 -27.70 18.49 -15.12
C ILE A 48 -27.97 18.85 -13.64
N ALA A 49 -29.05 18.34 -13.05
CA ALA A 49 -29.37 18.58 -11.63
C ALA A 49 -28.23 18.11 -10.72
N TYR A 50 -27.62 16.95 -11.02
CA TYR A 50 -26.49 16.43 -10.29
C TYR A 50 -25.26 17.36 -10.32
N THR A 51 -24.90 17.90 -11.51
CA THR A 51 -23.76 18.82 -11.64
C THR A 51 -23.98 20.16 -10.95
N ILE A 52 -25.23 20.55 -10.72
CA ILE A 52 -25.56 21.74 -9.93
C ILE A 52 -25.47 21.44 -8.43
N ALA A 53 -25.93 20.27 -8.00
CA ALA A 53 -25.98 19.87 -6.59
C ALA A 53 -24.61 19.49 -6.03
N TYR A 54 -23.80 18.78 -6.80
CA TYR A 54 -22.50 18.20 -6.39
C TYR A 54 -21.32 18.85 -7.13
N PRO A 55 -20.09 18.72 -6.60
CA PRO A 55 -18.87 19.12 -7.31
C PRO A 55 -18.75 18.36 -8.62
N ALA A 56 -18.64 19.05 -9.74
CA ALA A 56 -18.65 18.40 -11.05
C ALA A 56 -17.69 19.00 -12.08
N TRP A 57 -17.62 20.33 -12.18
CA TRP A 57 -16.89 20.97 -13.26
C TRP A 57 -15.47 21.33 -12.82
N PRO A 58 -14.44 20.82 -13.54
CA PRO A 58 -13.05 21.20 -13.25
C PRO A 58 -12.81 22.66 -13.65
N MET A 59 -12.17 23.41 -12.79
CA MET A 59 -11.70 24.77 -13.01
C MET A 59 -10.17 24.80 -12.92
N VAL A 60 -9.54 25.96 -13.12
CA VAL A 60 -8.07 26.10 -13.19
C VAL A 60 -7.39 25.64 -11.89
N SER A 61 -7.96 25.94 -10.72
CA SER A 61 -7.37 25.61 -9.41
C SER A 61 -8.26 24.76 -8.51
N SER A 62 -9.50 24.50 -8.92
CA SER A 62 -10.48 23.76 -8.11
C SER A 62 -11.57 23.17 -9.00
N ALA A 63 -12.53 22.48 -8.43
CA ALA A 63 -13.80 22.14 -9.07
C ALA A 63 -14.93 23.00 -8.49
N THR A 64 -16.08 23.05 -9.18
CA THR A 64 -17.28 23.69 -8.61
C THR A 64 -17.69 22.96 -7.33
N ALA A 65 -18.04 23.73 -6.29
CA ALA A 65 -18.38 23.16 -4.98
C ALA A 65 -19.75 22.46 -4.96
N GLY A 66 -20.65 22.78 -5.93
CA GLY A 66 -22.05 22.37 -5.89
C GLY A 66 -22.86 23.09 -4.82
N MET A 67 -24.20 23.09 -4.97
CA MET A 67 -25.09 23.76 -4.01
C MET A 67 -25.17 23.06 -2.66
N LEU A 68 -24.90 21.76 -2.59
CA LEU A 68 -24.93 20.98 -1.35
C LEU A 68 -23.67 21.13 -0.53
N GLY A 69 -22.60 21.76 -1.05
CA GLY A 69 -21.31 21.91 -0.36
C GLY A 69 -20.65 20.57 -0.04
N TYR A 70 -20.99 19.51 -0.75
CA TYR A 70 -20.46 18.18 -0.52
C TYR A 70 -18.97 18.11 -0.87
N SER A 71 -18.20 17.47 -0.01
CA SER A 71 -16.78 17.24 -0.24
C SER A 71 -16.39 15.87 0.34
N THR A 72 -15.94 14.97 -0.52
CA THR A 72 -15.43 13.65 -0.10
C THR A 72 -14.27 13.78 0.88
N ARG A 73 -13.42 14.79 0.73
CA ARG A 73 -12.32 15.06 1.66
C ARG A 73 -12.83 15.49 3.04
N ALA A 74 -13.89 16.32 3.07
CA ALA A 74 -14.48 16.75 4.34
C ALA A 74 -15.18 15.58 5.04
N GLU A 75 -15.83 14.70 4.30
CA GLU A 75 -16.45 13.48 4.83
C GLU A 75 -15.40 12.54 5.43
N VAL A 76 -14.32 12.26 4.69
CA VAL A 76 -13.20 11.46 5.22
C VAL A 76 -12.58 12.11 6.46
N ALA A 77 -12.39 13.43 6.47
CA ALA A 77 -11.88 14.13 7.65
C ALA A 77 -12.79 14.01 8.86
N GLN A 78 -14.12 14.05 8.65
CA GLN A 78 -15.09 13.83 9.72
C GLN A 78 -15.08 12.38 10.22
N ASP A 79 -14.91 11.41 9.33
CA ASP A 79 -14.81 10.01 9.71
C ASP A 79 -13.54 9.74 10.51
N ILE A 80 -12.41 10.31 10.10
CA ILE A 80 -11.14 10.24 10.84
C ILE A 80 -11.34 10.85 12.24
N ALA A 81 -11.85 12.08 12.34
CA ALA A 81 -12.06 12.74 13.61
C ALA A 81 -12.99 11.95 14.54
N ARG A 82 -14.07 11.36 14.01
CA ARG A 82 -14.96 10.50 14.78
C ARG A 82 -14.26 9.26 15.34
N PHE A 83 -13.37 8.64 14.55
CA PHE A 83 -12.57 7.49 14.99
C PHE A 83 -11.53 7.90 16.04
N GLU A 84 -10.87 9.04 15.85
CA GLU A 84 -9.92 9.59 16.81
C GLU A 84 -10.59 9.90 18.15
N ASP A 85 -11.73 10.58 18.12
CA ASP A 85 -12.51 10.87 19.32
C ASP A 85 -12.99 9.61 20.04
N ALA A 86 -13.48 8.61 19.28
CA ALA A 86 -13.98 7.36 19.86
C ALA A 86 -12.88 6.53 20.53
N ASN A 87 -11.64 6.65 20.07
CA ASN A 87 -10.50 5.89 20.58
C ASN A 87 -9.53 6.77 21.42
N ALA A 88 -9.84 8.03 21.67
CA ALA A 88 -8.95 8.98 22.33
C ALA A 88 -8.47 8.49 23.69
N GLU A 89 -9.36 7.94 24.50
CA GLU A 89 -9.04 7.46 25.85
C GLU A 89 -8.07 6.24 25.81
N ILE A 90 -8.39 5.22 25.01
CA ILE A 90 -7.56 4.01 24.94
C ILE A 90 -6.24 4.31 24.22
N SER A 91 -6.22 5.24 23.28
CA SER A 91 -5.00 5.71 22.62
C SER A 91 -4.09 6.46 23.57
N ALA A 92 -4.65 7.29 24.47
CA ALA A 92 -3.88 7.98 25.49
C ALA A 92 -3.31 7.00 26.54
N GLN A 93 -4.08 5.97 26.93
CA GLN A 93 -3.59 4.90 27.80
C GLN A 93 -2.43 4.15 27.14
N LEU A 94 -2.55 3.79 25.86
CA LEU A 94 -1.51 3.09 25.11
C LEU A 94 -0.24 3.94 25.00
N ALA A 95 -0.37 5.25 24.72
CA ALA A 95 0.76 6.16 24.58
C ALA A 95 1.57 6.33 25.90
N SER A 96 0.94 6.10 27.05
CA SER A 96 1.58 6.16 28.37
C SER A 96 1.92 4.81 28.99
N ALA A 97 1.57 3.71 28.32
CA ALA A 97 1.78 2.37 28.81
C ALA A 97 3.26 1.96 28.68
N ASP A 98 3.72 1.15 29.63
CA ASP A 98 4.98 0.44 29.53
C ASP A 98 4.81 -0.75 28.57
N LEU A 99 5.59 -0.77 27.49
CA LEU A 99 5.51 -1.80 26.46
C LEU A 99 5.83 -3.20 27.00
N SER A 100 6.67 -3.31 28.03
CA SER A 100 7.05 -4.59 28.64
C SER A 100 5.87 -5.25 29.36
N THR A 101 4.94 -4.46 29.90
CA THR A 101 3.75 -4.93 30.63
C THR A 101 2.45 -4.89 29.80
N LEU A 102 2.54 -4.46 28.55
CA LEU A 102 1.39 -4.29 27.66
C LEU A 102 0.56 -5.59 27.52
N THR A 103 1.22 -6.74 27.52
CA THR A 103 0.56 -8.05 27.39
C THR A 103 -0.26 -8.45 28.61
N GLU A 104 -0.07 -7.81 29.76
CA GLU A 104 -0.82 -8.07 30.99
C GLU A 104 -2.22 -7.42 30.95
N ASN A 105 -2.40 -6.40 30.13
CA ASN A 105 -3.69 -5.75 29.89
C ASN A 105 -4.30 -6.21 28.56
N GLU A 106 -5.23 -7.17 28.63
CA GLU A 106 -5.82 -7.79 27.43
C GLU A 106 -6.52 -6.78 26.51
N GLU A 107 -7.23 -5.78 27.05
CA GLU A 107 -7.94 -4.79 26.24
C GLU A 107 -6.96 -3.88 25.49
N LEU A 108 -5.96 -3.38 26.21
CA LEU A 108 -4.93 -2.50 25.64
C LEU A 108 -4.06 -3.25 24.63
N SER A 109 -3.68 -4.49 24.93
CA SER A 109 -2.90 -5.36 24.03
C SER A 109 -3.68 -5.65 22.73
N ARG A 110 -4.97 -5.94 22.82
CA ARG A 110 -5.82 -6.17 21.63
C ARG A 110 -5.96 -4.91 20.79
N PHE A 111 -6.14 -3.76 21.43
CA PHE A 111 -6.21 -2.47 20.72
C PHE A 111 -4.88 -2.17 20.04
N ALA A 112 -3.74 -2.29 20.74
CA ALA A 112 -2.39 -2.07 20.22
C ALA A 112 -2.09 -2.98 19.02
N THR A 113 -2.41 -4.27 19.11
CA THR A 113 -2.20 -5.24 18.02
C THR A 113 -3.06 -4.89 16.79
N SER A 114 -4.32 -4.51 17.01
CA SER A 114 -5.23 -4.15 15.91
C SER A 114 -4.80 -2.86 15.21
N ALA A 115 -4.50 -1.81 15.98
CA ALA A 115 -4.05 -0.52 15.48
C ALA A 115 -2.66 -0.63 14.83
N GLY A 116 -1.71 -1.30 15.50
CA GLY A 116 -0.38 -1.58 14.96
C GLY A 116 -0.42 -2.38 13.66
N GLY A 117 -1.30 -3.37 13.56
CA GLY A 117 -1.52 -4.12 12.33
C GLY A 117 -2.00 -3.24 11.16
N ALA A 118 -2.81 -2.22 11.43
CA ALA A 118 -3.22 -1.25 10.40
C ALA A 118 -2.04 -0.36 9.97
N VAL A 119 -1.24 0.13 10.93
CA VAL A 119 -0.04 0.92 10.66
C VAL A 119 0.97 0.10 9.86
N PHE A 120 1.21 -1.16 10.25
CA PHE A 120 2.10 -2.07 9.55
C PHE A 120 1.69 -2.26 8.08
N ARG A 121 0.41 -2.54 7.82
CA ARG A 121 -0.09 -2.72 6.45
C ARG A 121 0.11 -1.48 5.58
N ASN A 122 -0.01 -0.30 6.15
CA ASN A 122 0.09 0.95 5.40
C ASN A 122 1.53 1.40 5.17
N ASN A 123 2.44 1.11 6.10
CA ASN A 123 3.79 1.70 6.09
C ASN A 123 4.92 0.67 5.96
N CYS A 124 4.77 -0.54 6.52
CA CYS A 124 5.86 -1.50 6.65
C CYS A 124 5.76 -2.65 5.65
N SER A 125 4.53 -3.07 5.33
CA SER A 125 4.29 -4.26 4.50
C SER A 125 4.80 -4.13 3.07
N GLN A 126 5.00 -2.93 2.55
CA GLN A 126 5.56 -2.71 1.22
C GLN A 126 6.99 -3.27 1.10
N CYS A 127 7.75 -3.20 2.19
CA CYS A 127 9.12 -3.70 2.26
C CYS A 127 9.21 -5.07 2.95
N HIS A 128 8.48 -5.29 4.07
CA HIS A 128 8.56 -6.53 4.85
C HIS A 128 7.56 -7.61 4.44
N GLY A 129 6.72 -7.36 3.43
CA GLY A 129 5.64 -8.26 3.01
C GLY A 129 4.40 -8.16 3.89
N SER A 130 3.24 -8.55 3.38
CA SER A 130 1.96 -8.47 4.10
C SER A 130 1.90 -9.38 5.34
N GLY A 131 2.70 -10.46 5.34
CA GLY A 131 2.86 -11.39 6.45
C GLY A 131 4.11 -11.15 7.28
N ALA A 132 4.85 -10.05 7.07
CA ALA A 132 6.09 -9.70 7.78
C ALA A 132 7.27 -10.69 7.59
N ALA A 133 7.16 -11.65 6.66
CA ALA A 133 8.18 -12.67 6.40
C ALA A 133 9.38 -12.14 5.59
N GLY A 134 9.36 -10.88 5.18
CA GLY A 134 10.42 -10.28 4.37
C GLY A 134 10.53 -10.87 2.97
N PHE A 135 11.56 -10.47 2.25
CA PHE A 135 12.03 -11.05 1.00
C PHE A 135 13.43 -10.54 0.69
N THR A 136 14.02 -10.90 -0.45
CA THR A 136 15.39 -10.51 -0.80
C THR A 136 15.66 -9.01 -0.59
N GLY A 137 16.58 -8.68 0.30
CA GLY A 137 16.96 -7.31 0.67
C GLY A 137 16.15 -6.69 1.82
N TYR A 138 15.13 -7.37 2.31
CA TYR A 138 14.32 -6.92 3.47
C TYR A 138 14.20 -8.04 4.50
N PRO A 139 14.54 -7.77 5.78
CA PRO A 139 14.57 -8.80 6.80
C PRO A 139 13.18 -9.37 7.09
N ASN A 140 13.17 -10.65 7.45
CA ASN A 140 12.03 -11.30 8.08
C ASN A 140 11.86 -10.74 9.49
N LEU A 141 10.64 -10.41 9.89
CA LEU A 141 10.32 -9.90 11.22
C LEU A 141 9.65 -10.95 12.11
N LEU A 142 9.58 -12.21 11.65
CA LEU A 142 8.94 -13.33 12.34
C LEU A 142 9.96 -14.35 12.88
N ASP A 143 11.23 -14.24 12.47
CA ASP A 143 12.30 -15.10 12.96
C ASP A 143 12.99 -14.49 14.18
N ASP A 144 13.96 -15.22 14.72
CA ASP A 144 14.72 -14.81 15.90
C ASP A 144 16.03 -14.09 15.53
N ASP A 145 16.24 -13.77 14.24
CA ASP A 145 17.47 -13.15 13.74
C ASP A 145 17.41 -11.62 13.82
N TRP A 146 17.49 -11.10 15.05
CA TRP A 146 17.43 -9.66 15.34
C TRP A 146 18.82 -9.05 15.48
N LEU A 147 19.20 -8.17 14.57
CA LEU A 147 20.50 -7.50 14.59
C LEU A 147 20.70 -6.60 15.83
N TRP A 148 19.64 -5.95 16.30
CA TRP A 148 19.69 -5.02 17.44
C TRP A 148 18.81 -5.42 18.62
N GLY A 149 18.39 -6.68 18.67
CA GLY A 149 17.49 -7.22 19.69
C GLY A 149 16.03 -7.24 19.28
N GLY A 150 15.33 -8.33 19.67
CA GLY A 150 13.93 -8.60 19.36
C GLY A 150 12.96 -8.25 20.49
N ASP A 151 13.44 -7.65 21.58
CA ASP A 151 12.57 -7.16 22.66
C ASP A 151 11.87 -5.84 22.26
N PHE A 152 10.78 -5.54 22.97
CA PHE A 152 9.95 -4.37 22.64
C PHE A 152 10.70 -3.05 22.67
N GLU A 153 11.64 -2.89 23.62
CA GLU A 153 12.41 -1.66 23.78
C GLU A 153 13.33 -1.44 22.56
N ASN A 154 14.04 -2.48 22.14
CA ASN A 154 14.92 -2.41 20.97
C ASN A 154 14.16 -2.23 19.66
N ILE A 155 13.01 -2.90 19.51
CA ILE A 155 12.14 -2.74 18.34
C ILE A 155 11.58 -1.30 18.29
N GLU A 156 11.06 -0.79 19.40
CA GLU A 156 10.54 0.58 19.50
C GLU A 156 11.62 1.61 19.19
N TYR A 157 12.81 1.45 19.76
CA TYR A 157 13.95 2.32 19.50
C TYR A 157 14.31 2.34 18.00
N THR A 158 14.38 1.15 17.39
CA THR A 158 14.70 1.04 15.96
C THR A 158 13.64 1.70 15.07
N ILE A 159 12.35 1.55 15.41
CA ILE A 159 11.26 2.20 14.65
C ILE A 159 11.31 3.72 14.86
N ARG A 160 11.60 4.19 16.05
CA ARG A 160 11.62 5.62 16.39
C ARG A 160 12.75 6.37 15.69
N HIS A 161 13.96 5.82 15.73
CA HIS A 161 15.18 6.49 15.25
C HIS A 161 15.59 6.05 13.85
N GLY A 162 15.13 4.86 13.42
CA GLY A 162 15.48 4.29 12.12
C GLY A 162 16.85 3.62 12.10
N ILE A 163 17.19 3.17 10.88
CA ILE A 163 18.48 2.54 10.57
C ILE A 163 19.15 3.39 9.49
N ARG A 164 20.39 3.84 9.72
CA ARG A 164 21.16 4.71 8.82
C ARG A 164 20.40 5.99 8.44
N ASN A 165 19.67 6.55 9.38
CA ASN A 165 18.99 7.82 9.21
C ASN A 165 19.99 8.95 9.49
N GLU A 166 20.37 9.72 8.47
CA GLU A 166 21.37 10.79 8.59
C GLU A 166 20.83 12.02 9.34
N GLU A 167 19.51 12.11 9.50
CA GLU A 167 18.86 13.24 10.20
C GLU A 167 18.68 12.98 11.70
N ASP A 168 18.90 11.74 12.16
CA ASP A 168 18.76 11.34 13.57
C ASP A 168 20.08 10.74 14.09
N TRP A 169 20.71 11.42 15.04
CA TRP A 169 21.97 11.00 15.66
C TRP A 169 21.86 9.70 16.48
N ASP A 170 20.65 9.35 16.91
CA ASP A 170 20.35 8.14 17.67
C ASP A 170 19.98 6.96 16.74
N ALA A 171 20.01 7.15 15.41
CA ALA A 171 19.72 6.10 14.46
C ALA A 171 20.69 4.92 14.59
N ARG A 172 20.17 3.71 14.44
CA ARG A 172 20.98 2.51 14.39
C ARG A 172 21.91 2.54 13.18
N TYR A 173 23.20 2.31 13.40
CA TYR A 173 24.18 2.26 12.34
C TYR A 173 25.05 1.02 12.49
N SER A 174 25.20 0.26 11.43
CA SER A 174 26.12 -0.87 11.37
C SER A 174 26.58 -1.07 9.93
N GLU A 175 27.86 -1.15 9.75
CA GLU A 175 28.51 -1.55 8.50
C GLU A 175 29.45 -2.71 8.79
N MET A 176 29.53 -3.65 7.86
CA MET A 176 30.55 -4.69 7.93
C MET A 176 31.89 -4.07 7.58
N THR A 177 32.83 -4.13 8.50
CA THR A 177 34.19 -3.63 8.30
C THR A 177 34.89 -4.44 7.19
N ALA A 178 35.67 -3.78 6.35
CA ALA A 178 36.59 -4.47 5.44
C ALA A 178 37.75 -5.06 6.27
N TYR A 179 37.85 -6.36 6.32
CA TYR A 179 38.81 -7.07 7.16
C TYR A 179 40.16 -7.36 6.48
N ASP A 180 40.30 -7.11 5.19
CA ASP A 180 41.51 -7.34 4.40
C ASP A 180 42.70 -6.50 4.83
N ASP A 181 42.46 -5.33 5.44
CA ASP A 181 43.50 -4.49 6.04
C ASP A 181 43.80 -4.83 7.52
N ILE A 182 42.93 -5.66 8.15
CA ILE A 182 43.01 -5.97 9.59
C ILE A 182 43.59 -7.37 9.82
N PHE A 183 43.18 -8.34 9.00
CA PHE A 183 43.55 -9.73 9.11
C PHE A 183 44.36 -10.16 7.90
N SER A 184 45.32 -11.06 8.15
CA SER A 184 46.02 -11.77 7.08
C SER A 184 45.07 -12.70 6.31
N ASN A 185 45.41 -13.07 5.08
CA ASN A 185 44.61 -14.02 4.31
C ASN A 185 44.38 -15.35 5.03
N GLU A 186 45.36 -15.82 5.82
CA GLU A 186 45.28 -17.04 6.60
C GLU A 186 44.22 -16.89 7.76
N GLU A 187 44.23 -15.77 8.45
CA GLU A 187 43.26 -15.47 9.49
C GLU A 187 41.83 -15.31 8.93
N VAL A 188 41.70 -14.68 7.76
CA VAL A 188 40.39 -14.62 7.06
C VAL A 188 39.91 -16.02 6.70
N ASP A 189 40.76 -16.88 6.16
CA ASP A 189 40.41 -18.26 5.85
C ASP A 189 39.99 -19.05 7.11
N GLN A 190 40.67 -18.84 8.23
CA GLN A 190 40.34 -19.46 9.52
C GLN A 190 38.97 -19.00 10.03
N VAL A 191 38.69 -17.69 9.98
CA VAL A 191 37.37 -17.13 10.35
C VAL A 191 36.26 -17.66 9.43
N VAL A 192 36.53 -17.79 8.12
CA VAL A 192 35.57 -18.38 7.17
C VAL A 192 35.23 -19.82 7.55
N GLN A 193 36.23 -20.64 7.94
CA GLN A 193 35.95 -22.01 8.38
C GLN A 193 35.19 -22.05 9.70
N TYR A 194 35.46 -21.13 10.62
CA TYR A 194 34.68 -20.99 11.84
C TYR A 194 33.21 -20.60 11.58
N VAL A 195 32.97 -19.63 10.71
CA VAL A 195 31.59 -19.25 10.31
C VAL A 195 30.86 -20.43 9.66
N ARG A 196 31.55 -21.23 8.83
CA ARG A 196 30.98 -22.45 8.25
C ARG A 196 30.67 -23.50 9.33
N LEU A 197 31.50 -23.65 10.34
CA LEU A 197 31.25 -24.51 11.49
C LEU A 197 29.96 -24.13 12.22
N ILE A 198 29.84 -22.87 12.63
CA ILE A 198 28.65 -22.40 13.38
C ILE A 198 27.37 -22.38 12.55
N SER A 199 27.52 -22.31 11.22
CA SER A 199 26.40 -22.41 10.25
C SER A 199 26.03 -23.84 9.87
N GLY A 200 26.69 -24.87 10.47
CA GLY A 200 26.42 -26.29 10.18
C GLY A 200 26.85 -26.75 8.79
N GLN A 201 27.78 -26.01 8.13
CA GLN A 201 28.31 -26.34 6.82
C GLN A 201 29.59 -27.21 6.92
N GLU A 202 29.97 -27.86 5.81
CA GLU A 202 31.25 -28.57 5.73
C GLU A 202 32.41 -27.59 5.88
N HIS A 203 33.35 -27.88 6.78
CA HIS A 203 34.45 -26.99 7.15
C HIS A 203 35.73 -27.78 7.48
N ASP A 204 36.87 -27.11 7.48
CA ASP A 204 38.12 -27.64 8.01
C ASP A 204 38.14 -27.42 9.54
N ALA A 205 38.17 -28.52 10.29
CA ALA A 205 38.06 -28.46 11.76
C ALA A 205 39.25 -27.73 12.44
N THR A 206 40.47 -27.89 11.87
CA THR A 206 41.67 -27.26 12.41
C THR A 206 41.66 -25.75 12.20
N MET A 207 41.29 -25.32 10.99
CA MET A 207 41.18 -23.91 10.66
C MET A 207 40.00 -23.26 11.41
N ALA A 208 38.87 -23.97 11.56
CA ALA A 208 37.73 -23.48 12.33
C ALA A 208 38.06 -23.28 13.81
N GLU A 209 38.84 -24.18 14.42
CA GLU A 209 39.31 -24.03 15.80
C GLU A 209 40.19 -22.78 15.98
N ALA A 210 41.15 -22.57 15.03
CA ALA A 210 41.98 -21.37 15.05
C ALA A 210 41.14 -20.08 14.79
N GLY A 211 40.10 -20.16 13.92
CA GLY A 211 39.18 -19.06 13.66
C GLY A 211 38.31 -18.64 14.84
N THR A 212 38.10 -19.53 15.82
CA THR A 212 37.36 -19.23 17.05
C THR A 212 38.00 -18.15 17.91
N GLU A 213 39.34 -18.09 17.91
CA GLU A 213 40.07 -17.09 18.70
C GLU A 213 40.10 -15.72 18.02
N ILE A 214 39.87 -15.68 16.71
CA ILE A 214 39.91 -14.46 15.90
C ILE A 214 38.54 -13.81 15.82
N PHE A 215 37.45 -14.63 15.70
CA PHE A 215 36.06 -14.20 15.56
C PHE A 215 35.49 -13.61 16.85
#